data_34772d258bb0f6a088a6acb1bef083c7
#
_entry.id   34772d258bb0f6a088a6acb1bef083c7
#
_cell.length_a   1.000
_cell.length_b   1.000
_cell.length_c   1.000
_cell.angle_alpha   90.00
_cell.angle_beta   90.00
_cell.angle_gamma   90.00
#
_symmetry.space_group_name_H-M   'P 1'
#
loop_
_entity.id
_entity.type
_entity.pdbx_description
1 polymer ?
#
loop_
_entity_poly.entity_id
_entity_poly.type
_entity_poly.pdbx_seq_one_letter_code
_entity_poly.pdbx_strand_id
1 'polypeptide(L)'
;ALAYLVRHEWRQLPRWKRVLSEIGIDEPVPKDPRGTIESVLGDEEFMTKDHEFTKLFTKTPEYQEVYESKLASSLIASTMIGNLYTASLYLGFRSSLEYEYQKGIDLEGKRVGFGSYGSGSSAMVFSGVIQSGYEEIVKNMNLVAELEDRRRLTLEEYESLHENRLSPEKSMLHSKKEFVLVDVKTETETRGERRYIFNE
;
A
#
# COMPACT_ATOMS: atom_id res chain seq x y z
N ALA A 1 9.58 6.06 3.91
CA ALA A 1 9.10 6.43 5.24
C ALA A 1 9.50 5.40 6.30
N LEU A 2 9.17 4.10 6.19
CA LEU A 2 9.48 3.09 7.21
C LEU A 2 10.97 3.06 7.58
N ALA A 3 11.89 3.08 6.60
CA ALA A 3 13.32 3.06 6.86
C ALA A 3 13.78 4.20 7.78
N TYR A 4 13.25 5.40 7.61
CA TYR A 4 13.58 6.55 8.45
C TYR A 4 13.04 6.43 9.86
N LEU A 5 11.82 5.91 10.03
CA LEU A 5 11.24 5.66 11.34
C LEU A 5 12.04 4.61 12.10
N VAL A 6 12.39 3.50 11.45
CA VAL A 6 13.19 2.43 12.07
C VAL A 6 14.58 2.91 12.43
N ARG A 7 15.27 3.67 11.56
CA ARG A 7 16.57 4.29 11.86
C ARG A 7 16.48 5.20 13.09
N HIS A 8 15.48 6.08 13.12
CA HIS A 8 15.28 6.99 14.24
C HIS A 8 15.09 6.25 15.57
N GLU A 9 14.25 5.21 15.59
CA GLU A 9 14.01 4.39 16.76
C GLU A 9 15.26 3.61 17.17
N TRP A 10 16.01 3.06 16.21
CA TRP A 10 17.13 2.16 16.51
C TRP A 10 18.41 2.86 16.90
N ARG A 11 18.62 4.14 16.58
CA ARG A 11 19.83 4.90 16.95
C ARG A 11 20.20 4.79 18.43
N GLN A 12 19.22 4.61 19.31
CA GLN A 12 19.43 4.48 20.75
C GLN A 12 19.55 3.02 21.21
N LEU A 13 19.45 2.05 20.32
CA LEU A 13 19.43 0.64 20.64
C LEU A 13 20.79 -0.03 20.33
N PRO A 14 21.20 -1.04 21.13
CA PRO A 14 22.46 -1.78 20.87
C PRO A 14 22.51 -2.41 19.47
N ARG A 15 21.36 -2.78 18.91
CA ARG A 15 21.27 -3.34 17.55
C ARG A 15 21.76 -2.39 16.46
N TRP A 16 21.68 -1.07 16.69
CA TRP A 16 22.14 -0.08 15.71
C TRP A 16 23.62 -0.20 15.39
N LYS A 17 24.45 -0.45 16.41
CA LYS A 17 25.89 -0.66 16.21
C LYS A 17 26.20 -1.88 15.34
N ARG A 18 25.43 -2.96 15.47
CA ARG A 18 25.58 -4.15 14.63
C ARG A 18 25.20 -3.87 13.19
N VAL A 19 24.07 -3.21 12.99
CA VAL A 19 23.61 -2.78 11.66
C VAL A 19 24.63 -1.90 10.97
N LEU A 20 25.19 -0.90 11.65
CA LEU A 20 26.25 -0.05 11.09
C LEU A 20 27.50 -0.85 10.71
N SER A 21 27.90 -1.80 11.56
CA SER A 21 29.04 -2.68 11.25
C SER A 21 28.79 -3.57 10.03
N GLU A 22 27.56 -4.01 9.81
CA GLU A 22 27.19 -4.81 8.65
C GLU A 22 27.13 -3.97 7.36
N ILE A 23 26.58 -2.76 7.45
CA ILE A 23 26.52 -1.82 6.32
C ILE A 23 27.94 -1.37 5.91
N GLY A 24 28.85 -1.24 6.84
CA GLY A 24 30.27 -0.86 6.61
C GLY A 24 30.48 0.61 6.29
N ILE A 25 29.45 1.46 6.42
CA ILE A 25 29.56 2.92 6.31
C ILE A 25 28.80 3.58 7.46
N ASP A 26 29.26 4.75 7.86
CA ASP A 26 28.59 5.54 8.89
C ASP A 26 27.28 6.13 8.41
N GLU A 27 26.35 6.30 9.33
CA GLU A 27 25.13 7.00 9.03
C GLU A 27 25.44 8.47 8.71
N PRO A 28 25.01 8.98 7.54
CA PRO A 28 25.28 10.36 7.16
C PRO A 28 24.52 11.35 8.05
N VAL A 29 25.15 12.50 8.29
CA VAL A 29 24.60 13.61 9.06
C VAL A 29 24.63 14.84 8.17
N PRO A 30 23.54 15.62 8.08
CA PRO A 30 23.52 16.84 7.30
C PRO A 30 24.46 17.91 7.90
N LYS A 31 24.95 18.82 7.08
CA LYS A 31 25.85 19.93 7.52
C LYS A 31 25.22 20.78 8.61
N ASP A 32 23.90 20.97 8.54
CA ASP A 32 23.12 21.64 9.57
C ASP A 32 22.02 20.72 10.13
N PRO A 33 22.34 19.86 11.13
CA PRO A 33 21.38 18.91 11.70
C PRO A 33 20.21 19.56 12.44
N ARG A 34 20.30 20.86 12.76
CA ARG A 34 19.27 21.65 13.44
C ARG A 34 18.63 22.68 12.52
N GLY A 35 18.99 22.67 11.25
CA GLY A 35 18.46 23.55 10.22
C GLY A 35 17.01 23.25 9.85
N THR A 36 16.51 24.09 8.95
CA THR A 36 15.17 23.89 8.38
C THR A 36 15.14 22.66 7.45
N ILE A 37 13.94 22.20 7.14
CA ILE A 37 13.76 21.10 6.17
C ILE A 37 14.40 21.50 4.83
N GLU A 38 14.25 22.74 4.40
CA GLU A 38 14.81 23.26 3.15
C GLU A 38 16.34 23.22 3.17
N SER A 39 16.99 23.57 4.31
CA SER A 39 18.46 23.52 4.42
C SER A 39 18.99 22.08 4.37
N VAL A 40 18.26 21.13 4.95
CA VAL A 40 18.64 19.69 4.91
C VAL A 40 18.42 19.13 3.50
N LEU A 41 17.28 19.42 2.86
CA LEU A 41 16.99 18.97 1.49
C LEU A 41 17.91 19.63 0.45
N GLY A 42 18.42 20.83 0.73
CA GLY A 42 19.42 21.52 -0.12
C GLY A 42 20.85 21.04 0.05
N ASP A 43 21.16 20.17 1.03
CA ASP A 43 22.47 19.57 1.20
C ASP A 43 22.60 18.33 0.27
N GLU A 44 22.97 18.58 -0.98
CA GLU A 44 23.06 17.53 -2.02
C GLU A 44 24.03 16.40 -1.64
N GLU A 45 25.13 16.73 -0.95
CA GLU A 45 26.09 15.74 -0.50
C GLU A 45 25.48 14.80 0.55
N PHE A 46 24.78 15.39 1.52
CA PHE A 46 24.03 14.61 2.51
C PHE A 46 22.97 13.75 1.85
N MET A 47 22.14 14.31 0.97
CA MET A 47 21.06 13.60 0.31
C MET A 47 21.55 12.41 -0.51
N THR A 48 22.70 12.56 -1.19
CA THR A 48 23.32 11.47 -1.95
C THR A 48 23.79 10.35 -1.02
N LYS A 49 24.53 10.68 0.03
CA LYS A 49 25.04 9.72 1.03
C LYS A 49 23.89 9.04 1.79
N ASP A 50 22.84 9.79 2.15
CA ASP A 50 21.68 9.26 2.85
C ASP A 50 20.87 8.29 1.99
N HIS A 51 20.79 8.57 0.69
CA HIS A 51 20.17 7.64 -0.26
C HIS A 51 20.97 6.32 -0.36
N GLU A 52 22.29 6.39 -0.47
CA GLU A 52 23.15 5.21 -0.51
C GLU A 52 23.07 4.41 0.79
N PHE A 53 23.19 5.08 1.93
CA PHE A 53 23.01 4.46 3.24
C PHE A 53 21.66 3.76 3.37
N THR A 54 20.58 4.45 3.04
CA THR A 54 19.22 3.90 3.11
C THR A 54 19.08 2.66 2.22
N LYS A 55 19.67 2.68 1.03
CA LYS A 55 19.66 1.53 0.11
C LYS A 55 20.39 0.30 0.69
N LEU A 56 21.49 0.50 1.41
CA LEU A 56 22.20 -0.57 2.10
C LEU A 56 21.43 -1.03 3.34
N PHE A 57 20.97 -0.08 4.16
CA PHE A 57 20.21 -0.33 5.38
C PHE A 57 18.97 -1.18 5.11
N THR A 58 18.21 -0.86 4.05
CA THR A 58 17.00 -1.61 3.71
C THR A 58 17.26 -3.04 3.25
N LYS A 59 18.50 -3.43 3.01
CA LYS A 59 18.89 -4.80 2.67
C LYS A 59 19.35 -5.62 3.87
N THR A 60 19.55 -5.01 5.03
CA THR A 60 19.98 -5.74 6.23
C THR A 60 18.87 -6.70 6.70
N PRO A 61 19.22 -7.89 7.21
CA PRO A 61 18.28 -8.85 7.72
C PRO A 61 17.34 -8.27 8.79
N GLU A 62 17.87 -7.45 9.68
CA GLU A 62 17.10 -6.81 10.75
C GLU A 62 16.02 -5.86 10.21
N TYR A 63 16.34 -5.09 9.16
CA TYR A 63 15.35 -4.25 8.54
C TYR A 63 14.30 -5.08 7.79
N GLN A 64 14.72 -6.13 7.09
CA GLN A 64 13.81 -7.02 6.36
C GLN A 64 12.83 -7.70 7.31
N GLU A 65 13.25 -8.12 8.50
CA GLU A 65 12.37 -8.67 9.53
C GLU A 65 11.26 -7.66 9.92
N VAL A 66 11.64 -6.39 10.12
CA VAL A 66 10.65 -5.34 10.43
C VAL A 66 9.74 -5.08 9.25
N TYR A 67 10.26 -5.03 8.04
CA TYR A 67 9.48 -4.84 6.82
C TYR A 67 8.43 -5.95 6.66
N GLU A 68 8.85 -7.21 6.74
CA GLU A 68 7.97 -8.37 6.64
C GLU A 68 6.90 -8.40 7.73
N SER A 69 7.27 -8.11 8.97
CA SER A 69 6.36 -8.17 10.11
C SER A 69 5.40 -6.97 10.22
N LYS A 70 5.71 -5.83 9.58
CA LYS A 70 4.96 -4.58 9.79
C LYS A 70 4.32 -4.00 8.54
N LEU A 71 4.83 -4.32 7.36
CA LEU A 71 4.43 -3.62 6.14
C LEU A 71 4.09 -4.54 4.98
N ALA A 72 4.81 -5.66 4.81
CA ALA A 72 4.72 -6.48 3.60
C ALA A 72 3.28 -6.88 3.26
N SER A 73 2.52 -7.37 4.23
CA SER A 73 1.12 -7.79 4.01
C SER A 73 0.22 -6.66 3.50
N SER A 74 0.50 -5.40 3.86
CA SER A 74 -0.28 -4.25 3.39
C SER A 74 -0.01 -3.88 1.92
N LEU A 75 1.11 -4.32 1.37
CA LEU A 75 1.52 -3.96 0.01
C LEU A 75 1.10 -5.00 -1.04
N ILE A 76 0.76 -6.22 -0.63
CA ILE A 76 0.50 -7.33 -1.57
C ILE A 76 -0.60 -6.98 -2.58
N ALA A 77 -1.76 -6.58 -2.11
CA ALA A 77 -2.86 -6.23 -3.01
C ALA A 77 -2.52 -5.02 -3.91
N SER A 78 -1.82 -4.02 -3.37
CA SER A 78 -1.40 -2.84 -4.14
C SER A 78 -0.43 -3.19 -5.27
N THR A 79 0.47 -4.16 -5.08
CA THR A 79 1.38 -4.63 -6.14
C THR A 79 0.64 -5.31 -7.28
N MET A 80 -0.54 -5.87 -7.02
CA MET A 80 -1.36 -6.57 -8.00
C MET A 80 -2.34 -5.65 -8.75
N ILE A 81 -2.71 -4.52 -8.18
CA ILE A 81 -3.74 -3.61 -8.74
C ILE A 81 -3.09 -2.33 -9.29
N GLY A 82 -2.06 -1.81 -8.62
CA GLY A 82 -1.46 -0.52 -8.89
C GLY A 82 -2.08 0.61 -8.06
N ASN A 83 -1.94 1.86 -8.52
CA ASN A 83 -2.33 3.05 -7.76
C ASN A 83 -3.85 3.25 -7.74
N LEU A 84 -4.42 3.33 -6.55
CA LEU A 84 -5.84 3.64 -6.30
C LEU A 84 -6.04 4.98 -5.58
N TYR A 85 -5.02 5.85 -5.55
CA TYR A 85 -5.05 7.12 -4.84
C TYR A 85 -5.51 6.95 -3.37
N THR A 86 -6.56 7.65 -2.95
CA THR A 86 -7.10 7.58 -1.58
C THR A 86 -7.50 6.17 -1.16
N ALA A 87 -7.98 5.34 -2.08
CA ALA A 87 -8.38 3.97 -1.78
C ALA A 87 -7.19 3.05 -1.46
N SER A 88 -5.96 3.41 -1.85
CA SER A 88 -4.76 2.61 -1.57
C SER A 88 -4.53 2.35 -0.08
N LEU A 89 -4.88 3.32 0.78
CA LEU A 89 -4.76 3.17 2.22
C LEU A 89 -5.68 2.07 2.76
N TYR A 90 -6.93 2.08 2.33
CA TYR A 90 -7.93 1.09 2.75
C TYR A 90 -7.70 -0.27 2.11
N LEU A 91 -7.23 -0.29 0.86
CA LEU A 91 -6.80 -1.53 0.21
C LEU A 91 -5.63 -2.17 0.95
N GLY A 92 -4.63 -1.38 1.35
CA GLY A 92 -3.50 -1.86 2.17
C GLY A 92 -3.95 -2.41 3.51
N PHE A 93 -4.89 -1.76 4.17
CA PHE A 93 -5.47 -2.24 5.42
C PHE A 93 -6.23 -3.56 5.23
N ARG A 94 -7.12 -3.65 4.22
CA ARG A 94 -7.81 -4.88 3.86
C ARG A 94 -6.83 -6.02 3.56
N SER A 95 -5.79 -5.72 2.77
CA SER A 95 -4.73 -6.67 2.44
C SER A 95 -4.04 -7.22 3.70
N SER A 96 -3.66 -6.33 4.64
CA SER A 96 -3.05 -6.76 5.90
C SER A 96 -3.96 -7.69 6.70
N LEU A 97 -5.22 -7.32 6.87
CA LEU A 97 -6.17 -8.12 7.64
C LEU A 97 -6.31 -9.53 7.07
N GLU A 98 -6.51 -9.65 5.76
CA GLU A 98 -6.75 -10.93 5.11
C GLU A 98 -5.49 -11.81 5.07
N TYR A 99 -4.33 -11.26 4.69
CA TYR A 99 -3.09 -12.03 4.62
C TYR A 99 -2.58 -12.47 6.00
N GLU A 100 -2.67 -11.61 7.02
CA GLU A 100 -2.28 -12.01 8.39
C GLU A 100 -3.24 -13.06 8.95
N TYR A 101 -4.54 -12.93 8.70
CA TYR A 101 -5.52 -13.94 9.08
C TYR A 101 -5.25 -15.30 8.42
N GLN A 102 -4.93 -15.31 7.11
CA GLN A 102 -4.59 -16.55 6.39
C GLN A 102 -3.32 -17.21 6.93
N LYS A 103 -2.37 -16.43 7.45
CA LYS A 103 -1.18 -16.95 8.16
C LYS A 103 -1.46 -17.44 9.57
N GLY A 104 -2.69 -17.33 10.06
CA GLY A 104 -3.07 -17.68 11.42
C GLY A 104 -2.57 -16.69 12.49
N ILE A 105 -2.25 -15.46 12.09
CA ILE A 105 -1.79 -14.41 13.01
C ILE A 105 -3.01 -13.69 13.57
N ASP A 106 -3.18 -13.77 14.90
CA ASP A 106 -4.21 -13.02 15.59
C ASP A 106 -3.85 -11.54 15.68
N LEU A 107 -4.76 -10.70 15.17
CA LEU A 107 -4.63 -9.25 15.17
C LEU A 107 -5.47 -8.55 16.25
N GLU A 108 -6.28 -9.26 17.03
CA GLU A 108 -7.08 -8.66 18.10
C GLU A 108 -6.18 -7.88 19.08
N GLY A 109 -6.60 -6.68 19.44
CA GLY A 109 -5.85 -5.78 20.32
C GLY A 109 -4.59 -5.15 19.67
N LYS A 110 -4.20 -5.55 18.48
CA LYS A 110 -3.05 -4.95 17.79
C LYS A 110 -3.37 -3.54 17.32
N ARG A 111 -2.39 -2.66 17.44
CA ARG A 111 -2.48 -1.29 16.92
C ARG A 111 -1.98 -1.22 15.49
N VAL A 112 -2.80 -0.67 14.61
CA VAL A 112 -2.46 -0.40 13.21
C VAL A 112 -2.24 1.09 13.03
N GLY A 113 -1.11 1.45 12.45
CA GLY A 113 -0.79 2.82 12.04
C GLY A 113 -1.15 3.06 10.57
N PHE A 114 -1.70 4.23 10.29
CA PHE A 114 -2.05 4.68 8.96
C PHE A 114 -1.30 5.96 8.62
N GLY A 115 -0.64 5.98 7.47
CA GLY A 115 -0.03 7.18 6.92
C GLY A 115 -0.65 7.49 5.56
N SER A 116 -1.33 8.62 5.46
CA SER A 116 -1.93 9.09 4.23
C SER A 116 -1.20 10.35 3.76
N TYR A 117 -0.88 10.41 2.47
CA TYR A 117 -0.30 11.58 1.83
C TYR A 117 -1.11 11.95 0.60
N GLY A 118 -1.52 13.22 0.53
CA GLY A 118 -2.21 13.80 -0.61
C GLY A 118 -1.31 14.72 -1.42
N SER A 119 -1.44 14.72 -2.74
CA SER A 119 -0.64 15.53 -3.66
C SER A 119 -0.79 17.06 -3.47
N GLY A 120 -1.79 17.50 -2.71
CA GLY A 120 -1.97 18.89 -2.28
C GLY A 120 -1.16 19.28 -1.03
N SER A 121 -0.03 18.61 -0.75
CA SER A 121 0.82 18.81 0.44
C SER A 121 0.10 18.58 1.76
N SER A 122 -0.93 17.73 1.75
CA SER A 122 -1.65 17.31 2.96
C SER A 122 -1.21 15.92 3.37
N ALA A 123 -0.81 15.75 4.62
CA ALA A 123 -0.46 14.45 5.18
C ALA A 123 -1.23 14.21 6.48
N MET A 124 -1.67 12.99 6.69
CA MET A 124 -2.37 12.60 7.90
C MET A 124 -1.76 11.31 8.43
N VAL A 125 -1.50 11.26 9.73
CA VAL A 125 -1.09 10.05 10.44
C VAL A 125 -2.09 9.78 11.56
N PHE A 126 -2.63 8.58 11.61
CA PHE A 126 -3.56 8.16 12.65
C PHE A 126 -3.36 6.68 12.97
N SER A 127 -3.99 6.20 14.01
CA SER A 127 -3.92 4.78 14.37
C SER A 127 -5.25 4.29 14.94
N GLY A 128 -5.48 2.98 14.82
CA GLY A 128 -6.61 2.30 15.43
C GLY A 128 -6.16 1.02 16.12
N VAL A 129 -7.04 0.45 16.94
CA VAL A 129 -6.85 -0.85 17.56
C VAL A 129 -7.89 -1.81 16.99
N ILE A 130 -7.43 -2.97 16.53
CA ILE A 130 -8.31 -4.00 15.98
C ILE A 130 -9.13 -4.57 17.14
N GLN A 131 -10.45 -4.54 16.99
CA GLN A 131 -11.39 -5.00 18.00
C GLN A 131 -11.66 -6.49 17.85
N SER A 132 -12.16 -7.11 18.93
CA SER A 132 -12.67 -8.49 18.91
C SER A 132 -13.78 -8.64 17.86
N GLY A 133 -13.87 -9.82 17.26
CA GLY A 133 -14.83 -10.12 16.21
C GLY A 133 -14.42 -9.64 14.80
N TYR A 134 -13.25 -9.04 14.62
CA TYR A 134 -12.73 -8.67 13.29
C TYR A 134 -12.66 -9.87 12.32
N GLU A 135 -12.45 -11.06 12.85
CA GLU A 135 -12.36 -12.30 12.09
C GLU A 135 -13.63 -12.62 11.30
N GLU A 136 -14.81 -12.29 11.84
CA GLU A 136 -16.09 -12.47 11.13
C GLU A 136 -16.18 -11.59 9.87
N ILE A 137 -15.55 -10.42 9.93
CA ILE A 137 -15.44 -9.53 8.77
C ILE A 137 -14.44 -10.11 7.79
N VAL A 138 -13.26 -10.54 8.27
CA VAL A 138 -12.17 -11.02 7.42
C VAL A 138 -12.54 -12.32 6.71
N LYS A 139 -13.27 -13.25 7.36
CA LYS A 139 -13.77 -14.49 6.74
C LYS A 139 -14.62 -14.24 5.49
N ASN A 140 -15.27 -13.09 5.42
CA ASN A 140 -16.10 -12.69 4.27
C ASN A 140 -15.35 -11.81 3.27
N MET A 141 -14.07 -11.52 3.51
CA MET A 141 -13.20 -10.83 2.56
C MET A 141 -12.61 -11.85 1.59
N ASN A 142 -12.77 -11.64 0.31
CA ASN A 142 -12.25 -12.52 -0.75
C ASN A 142 -11.24 -11.79 -1.64
N LEU A 143 -10.49 -10.84 -1.08
CA LEU A 143 -9.58 -9.98 -1.86
C LEU A 143 -8.53 -10.80 -2.63
N VAL A 144 -7.92 -11.78 -1.95
CA VAL A 144 -6.88 -12.62 -2.57
C VAL A 144 -7.50 -13.44 -3.69
N ALA A 145 -8.61 -14.14 -3.43
CA ALA A 145 -9.30 -14.95 -4.42
C ALA A 145 -9.81 -14.09 -5.60
N GLU A 146 -10.38 -12.91 -5.35
CA GLU A 146 -10.80 -11.96 -6.38
C GLU A 146 -9.63 -11.50 -7.26
N LEU A 147 -8.44 -11.28 -6.66
CA LEU A 147 -7.26 -10.87 -7.40
C LEU A 147 -6.64 -12.00 -8.22
N GLU A 148 -6.73 -13.24 -7.75
CA GLU A 148 -6.26 -14.43 -8.44
C GLU A 148 -7.19 -14.86 -9.58
N ASP A 149 -8.50 -14.66 -9.44
CA ASP A 149 -9.52 -15.00 -10.44
C ASP A 149 -9.58 -14.01 -11.61
N ARG A 150 -8.77 -12.96 -11.61
CA ARG A 150 -8.73 -11.98 -12.70
C ARG A 150 -8.29 -12.61 -14.02
N ARG A 151 -9.06 -12.36 -15.09
CA ARG A 151 -8.68 -12.77 -16.43
C ARG A 151 -7.50 -11.96 -16.93
N ARG A 152 -6.46 -12.65 -17.38
CA ARG A 152 -5.33 -12.03 -18.07
C ARG A 152 -5.74 -11.68 -19.51
N LEU A 153 -5.56 -10.42 -19.86
CA LEU A 153 -5.76 -9.92 -21.22
C LEU A 153 -4.43 -9.92 -22.01
N THR A 154 -4.52 -10.08 -23.32
CA THR A 154 -3.42 -9.72 -24.21
C THR A 154 -3.33 -8.20 -24.33
N LEU A 155 -2.21 -7.68 -24.81
CA LEU A 155 -2.05 -6.23 -25.05
C LEU A 155 -3.10 -5.72 -26.06
N GLU A 156 -3.36 -6.48 -27.11
CA GLU A 156 -4.33 -6.14 -28.16
C GLU A 156 -5.77 -6.09 -27.61
N GLU A 157 -6.16 -7.06 -26.78
CA GLU A 157 -7.45 -7.05 -26.08
C GLU A 157 -7.57 -5.82 -25.17
N TYR A 158 -6.52 -5.52 -24.38
CA TYR A 158 -6.49 -4.36 -23.50
C TYR A 158 -6.65 -3.04 -24.28
N GLU A 159 -5.87 -2.83 -25.35
CA GLU A 159 -5.95 -1.64 -26.20
C GLU A 159 -7.32 -1.51 -26.85
N SER A 160 -7.87 -2.62 -27.35
CA SER A 160 -9.19 -2.63 -27.99
C SER A 160 -10.32 -2.29 -27.02
N LEU A 161 -10.24 -2.75 -25.75
CA LEU A 161 -11.17 -2.37 -24.68
C LEU A 161 -11.01 -0.91 -24.29
N HIS A 162 -9.76 -0.46 -24.14
CA HIS A 162 -9.43 0.92 -23.77
C HIS A 162 -9.93 1.94 -24.79
N GLU A 163 -9.84 1.61 -26.07
CA GLU A 163 -10.30 2.44 -27.18
C GLU A 163 -11.79 2.23 -27.54
N ASN A 164 -12.52 1.46 -26.73
CA ASN A 164 -13.93 1.11 -26.94
C ASN A 164 -14.20 0.41 -28.29
N ARG A 165 -13.20 -0.27 -28.87
CA ARG A 165 -13.34 -1.08 -30.09
C ARG A 165 -13.93 -2.45 -29.81
N LEU A 166 -13.75 -2.97 -28.59
CA LEU A 166 -14.35 -4.19 -28.09
C LEU A 166 -15.28 -3.85 -26.93
N SER A 167 -16.51 -4.33 -26.99
CA SER A 167 -17.36 -4.34 -25.81
C SER A 167 -16.98 -5.53 -24.95
N PRO A 168 -16.86 -5.39 -23.62
CA PRO A 168 -16.71 -6.52 -22.73
C PRO A 168 -17.88 -7.49 -22.99
N GLU A 169 -17.57 -8.76 -23.19
CA GLU A 169 -18.63 -9.77 -23.28
C GLU A 169 -19.46 -9.73 -22.00
N LYS A 170 -20.80 -9.83 -22.13
CA LYS A 170 -21.69 -9.82 -20.97
C LYS A 170 -21.31 -10.87 -19.93
N SER A 171 -20.75 -12.00 -20.35
CA SER A 171 -20.24 -13.07 -19.48
C SER A 171 -19.02 -12.66 -18.62
N MET A 172 -18.30 -11.60 -19.00
CA MET A 172 -17.16 -11.08 -18.24
C MET A 172 -17.58 -10.13 -17.11
N LEU A 173 -18.81 -9.66 -17.14
CA LEU A 173 -19.34 -8.63 -16.23
C LEU A 173 -20.29 -9.19 -15.18
N HIS A 174 -20.57 -10.49 -15.21
CA HIS A 174 -21.62 -11.08 -14.39
C HIS A 174 -21.08 -12.18 -13.48
N SER A 175 -20.42 -11.80 -12.39
CA SER A 175 -20.37 -12.69 -11.25
C SER A 175 -21.77 -12.71 -10.59
N LYS A 176 -22.15 -13.86 -10.07
CA LYS A 176 -23.39 -14.00 -9.28
C LYS A 176 -23.19 -13.31 -7.93
N LYS A 177 -24.25 -12.68 -7.42
CA LYS A 177 -24.28 -11.99 -6.12
C LYS A 177 -23.41 -10.71 -6.05
N GLU A 178 -23.36 -9.97 -7.13
CA GLU A 178 -22.65 -8.70 -7.20
C GLU A 178 -23.50 -7.58 -7.82
N PHE A 179 -23.13 -6.33 -7.50
CA PHE A 179 -23.69 -5.18 -8.19
C PHE A 179 -22.97 -4.98 -9.52
N VAL A 180 -23.73 -5.04 -10.59
CA VAL A 180 -23.23 -4.90 -11.97
C VAL A 180 -23.67 -3.55 -12.54
N LEU A 181 -22.74 -2.80 -13.12
CA LEU A 181 -23.04 -1.59 -13.87
C LEU A 181 -23.75 -1.95 -15.18
N VAL A 182 -24.99 -1.55 -15.32
CA VAL A 182 -25.81 -1.87 -16.50
C VAL A 182 -26.00 -0.71 -17.44
N ASP A 183 -25.82 0.51 -16.97
CA ASP A 183 -26.06 1.71 -17.78
C ASP A 183 -25.23 2.90 -17.26
N VAL A 184 -24.77 3.71 -18.19
CA VAL A 184 -24.17 5.03 -17.92
C VAL A 184 -24.91 6.04 -18.79
N LYS A 185 -25.67 6.93 -18.16
CA LYS A 185 -26.47 7.92 -18.90
C LYS A 185 -25.59 8.91 -19.63
N THR A 186 -25.95 9.19 -20.87
CA THR A 186 -25.24 10.11 -21.76
C THR A 186 -25.99 11.43 -21.99
N GLU A 187 -27.25 11.52 -21.54
CA GLU A 187 -28.09 12.71 -21.67
C GLU A 187 -27.51 13.89 -20.86
N THR A 188 -27.68 15.10 -21.35
CA THR A 188 -27.02 16.30 -20.85
C THR A 188 -27.21 16.55 -19.36
N GLU A 189 -28.44 16.36 -18.86
CA GLU A 189 -28.81 16.64 -17.46
C GLU A 189 -28.33 15.56 -16.48
N THR A 190 -28.24 14.31 -16.94
CA THR A 190 -27.90 13.16 -16.12
C THR A 190 -26.58 12.50 -16.55
N ARG A 191 -25.80 13.19 -17.37
CA ARG A 191 -24.57 12.66 -17.95
C ARG A 191 -23.60 12.15 -16.88
N GLY A 192 -23.24 10.89 -16.98
CA GLY A 192 -22.36 10.20 -16.05
C GLY A 192 -23.05 9.51 -14.89
N GLU A 193 -24.39 9.64 -14.76
CA GLU A 193 -25.16 8.84 -13.80
C GLU A 193 -25.02 7.37 -14.13
N ARG A 194 -24.62 6.57 -13.14
CA ARG A 194 -24.38 5.13 -13.28
C ARG A 194 -25.50 4.34 -12.62
N ARG A 195 -26.08 3.41 -13.37
CA ARG A 195 -27.10 2.49 -12.86
C ARG A 195 -26.49 1.12 -12.61
N TYR A 196 -26.65 0.64 -11.39
CA TYR A 196 -26.23 -0.70 -11.00
C TYR A 196 -27.46 -1.55 -10.71
N ILE A 197 -27.37 -2.84 -11.01
CA ILE A 197 -28.32 -3.86 -10.56
C ILE A 197 -27.58 -4.93 -9.76
N PHE A 198 -28.26 -5.52 -8.80
CA PHE A 198 -27.73 -6.70 -8.11
C PHE A 198 -28.06 -7.93 -8.97
N ASN A 199 -27.03 -8.71 -9.31
CA ASN A 199 -27.16 -9.93 -10.08
C ASN A 199 -27.30 -11.10 -9.09
N GLU A 200 -28.48 -11.71 -9.01
CA GLU A 200 -28.81 -12.81 -8.10
C GLU A 200 -28.15 -14.16 -8.49
#